data_e4689cf545f6c5aeefdc9f55059005e9
#
_entry.id   e4689cf545f6c5aeefdc9f55059005e9
#
_cell.length_a   1.000
_cell.length_b   1.000
_cell.length_c   1.000
_cell.angle_alpha   90.00
_cell.angle_beta   90.00
_cell.angle_gamma   90.00
#
_symmetry.space_group_name_H-M   'P 1'
#
loop_
_entity.id
_entity.type
_entity.pdbx_description
1 polymer ?
#
loop_
_entity_poly.entity_id
_entity_poly.type
_entity_poly.pdbx_seq_one_letter_code
_entity_poly.pdbx_strand_id
1 'polypeptide(L)'
;VHKWGEHDLVSAIVQEPIGLSAGRMAALQLSKGEWVAITDIDVRPEPNWIEELLNSSQSQGDENVMAVTGRTVFAKSSDTVSLIRSVEIESKYRSRPRITSLANGPCSMFKRECLLNVGGFNPEWYHAEDMEVSLKLIASGGIIVYSPDAVVNHVPETGIGRFLSKRSRDARAHVRIVRNYPSKNRKRPGFD
;
A
#
# COMPACT_ATOMS: atom_id res chain seq x y z
N VAL A 1 -8.48 4.68 -21.13
CA VAL A 1 -8.58 6.14 -20.91
C VAL A 1 -9.89 6.66 -21.50
N HIS A 2 -10.24 6.38 -22.75
CA HIS A 2 -11.45 6.93 -23.40
C HIS A 2 -12.79 6.61 -22.70
N LYS A 3 -12.93 5.45 -22.04
CA LYS A 3 -14.20 5.04 -21.42
C LYS A 3 -14.58 5.85 -20.17
N TRP A 4 -13.60 6.37 -19.44
CA TRP A 4 -13.80 7.06 -18.16
C TRP A 4 -13.38 8.53 -18.18
N GLY A 5 -12.72 8.98 -19.26
CA GLY A 5 -12.19 10.35 -19.35
C GLY A 5 -13.24 11.45 -19.45
N GLU A 6 -14.50 11.07 -19.71
CA GLU A 6 -15.65 12.00 -19.79
C GLU A 6 -16.50 12.01 -18.50
N HIS A 7 -16.12 11.24 -17.48
CA HIS A 7 -16.85 11.17 -16.23
C HIS A 7 -16.38 12.26 -15.27
N ASP A 8 -17.28 13.12 -14.79
CA ASP A 8 -16.99 14.30 -13.97
C ASP A 8 -16.15 14.01 -12.69
N LEU A 9 -16.25 12.79 -12.17
CA LEU A 9 -15.52 12.35 -10.97
C LEU A 9 -14.19 11.64 -11.30
N VAL A 10 -13.84 11.51 -12.59
CA VAL A 10 -12.64 10.77 -13.01
C VAL A 10 -11.69 11.71 -13.72
N SER A 11 -10.46 11.79 -13.21
CA SER A 11 -9.37 12.47 -13.88
C SER A 11 -8.33 11.45 -14.36
N ALA A 12 -7.95 11.50 -15.61
CA ALA A 12 -6.93 10.63 -16.19
C ALA A 12 -5.72 11.44 -16.62
N ILE A 13 -4.53 10.96 -16.25
CA ILE A 13 -3.25 11.52 -16.70
C ILE A 13 -2.47 10.46 -17.45
N VAL A 14 -1.77 10.88 -18.48
CA VAL A 14 -0.79 10.07 -19.22
C VAL A 14 0.59 10.66 -18.95
N GLN A 15 1.51 9.82 -18.56
CA GLN A 15 2.91 10.20 -18.32
C GLN A 15 3.86 9.18 -18.94
N GLU A 16 5.12 9.56 -19.08
CA GLU A 16 6.18 8.63 -19.43
C GLU A 16 6.29 7.49 -18.40
N PRO A 17 6.62 6.25 -18.82
CA PRO A 17 6.65 5.07 -17.96
C PRO A 17 7.90 5.03 -17.05
N ILE A 18 8.03 6.02 -16.18
CA ILE A 18 9.17 6.19 -15.26
C ILE A 18 9.00 5.49 -13.90
N GLY A 19 7.99 4.65 -13.79
CA GLY A 19 7.77 3.78 -12.63
C GLY A 19 6.53 4.08 -11.82
N LEU A 20 6.18 3.14 -10.92
CA LEU A 20 4.97 3.18 -10.10
C LEU A 20 4.94 4.40 -9.16
N SER A 21 6.06 4.69 -8.49
CA SER A 21 6.18 5.81 -7.57
C SER A 21 5.91 7.15 -8.24
N ALA A 22 6.41 7.34 -9.46
CA ALA A 22 6.15 8.54 -10.24
C ALA A 22 4.65 8.69 -10.59
N GLY A 23 3.99 7.60 -10.98
CA GLY A 23 2.54 7.60 -11.23
C GLY A 23 1.74 7.94 -9.97
N ARG A 24 2.08 7.34 -8.83
CA ARG A 24 1.45 7.64 -7.54
C ARG A 24 1.70 9.07 -7.10
N MET A 25 2.92 9.60 -7.31
CA MET A 25 3.23 11.00 -6.99
C MET A 25 2.44 11.98 -7.85
N ALA A 26 2.32 11.74 -9.16
CA ALA A 26 1.51 12.55 -10.06
C ALA A 26 0.03 12.55 -9.66
N ALA A 27 -0.53 11.37 -9.32
CA ALA A 27 -1.90 11.26 -8.83
C ALA A 27 -2.10 11.98 -7.48
N LEU A 28 -1.13 11.88 -6.57
CA LEU A 28 -1.15 12.61 -5.28
C LEU A 28 -1.19 14.13 -5.48
N GLN A 29 -0.41 14.65 -6.42
CA GLN A 29 -0.39 16.09 -6.72
C GLN A 29 -1.73 16.60 -7.25
N LEU A 30 -2.43 15.78 -8.03
CA LEU A 30 -3.75 16.11 -8.59
C LEU A 30 -4.90 15.90 -7.58
N SER A 31 -4.69 15.09 -6.55
CA SER A 31 -5.71 14.79 -5.55
C SER A 31 -6.09 16.05 -4.75
N LYS A 32 -7.36 16.15 -4.34
CA LYS A 32 -7.91 17.30 -3.59
C LYS A 32 -8.53 16.89 -2.25
N GLY A 33 -8.76 15.60 -2.03
CA GLY A 33 -9.36 15.08 -0.80
C GLY A 33 -8.45 15.22 0.40
N GLU A 34 -9.02 15.24 1.60
CA GLU A 34 -8.27 15.17 2.86
C GLU A 34 -7.48 13.85 2.96
N TRP A 35 -8.08 12.78 2.48
CA TRP A 35 -7.49 11.46 2.41
C TRP A 35 -7.31 11.01 0.97
N VAL A 36 -6.23 10.28 0.70
CA VAL A 36 -5.91 9.68 -0.59
C VAL A 36 -5.84 8.17 -0.42
N ALA A 37 -6.83 7.47 -0.98
CA ALA A 37 -6.83 6.01 -1.02
C ALA A 37 -6.10 5.53 -2.28
N ILE A 38 -5.32 4.46 -2.13
CA ILE A 38 -4.48 3.88 -3.18
C ILE A 38 -4.88 2.43 -3.38
N THR A 39 -5.04 2.06 -4.63
CA THR A 39 -5.26 0.68 -5.05
C THR A 39 -4.53 0.41 -6.36
N ASP A 40 -4.29 -0.86 -6.68
CA ASP A 40 -3.59 -1.28 -7.89
C ASP A 40 -4.60 -1.75 -8.95
N ILE A 41 -4.18 -1.76 -10.23
CA ILE A 41 -5.03 -2.13 -11.37
C ILE A 41 -5.48 -3.60 -11.35
N ASP A 42 -4.75 -4.45 -10.64
CA ASP A 42 -4.98 -5.90 -10.53
C ASP A 42 -5.67 -6.31 -9.22
N VAL A 43 -6.31 -5.35 -8.56
CA VAL A 43 -7.14 -5.59 -7.38
C VAL A 43 -8.58 -5.14 -7.58
N ARG A 44 -9.49 -5.77 -6.84
CA ARG A 44 -10.91 -5.41 -6.76
C ARG A 44 -11.25 -5.12 -5.30
N PRO A 45 -11.48 -3.85 -4.94
CA PRO A 45 -11.93 -3.48 -3.60
C PRO A 45 -13.34 -4.01 -3.30
N GLU A 46 -13.59 -4.37 -2.04
CA GLU A 46 -14.94 -4.63 -1.56
C GLU A 46 -15.76 -3.32 -1.51
N PRO A 47 -17.09 -3.37 -1.62
CA PRO A 47 -17.92 -2.16 -1.70
C PRO A 47 -17.75 -1.20 -0.52
N ASN A 48 -17.52 -1.70 0.69
CA ASN A 48 -17.32 -0.93 1.91
C ASN A 48 -15.85 -0.55 2.19
N TRP A 49 -14.92 -0.84 1.27
CA TRP A 49 -13.47 -0.66 1.47
C TRP A 49 -13.09 0.73 1.98
N ILE A 50 -13.58 1.79 1.34
CA ILE A 50 -13.28 3.19 1.73
C ILE A 50 -13.89 3.52 3.08
N GLU A 51 -15.12 3.09 3.34
CA GLU A 51 -15.82 3.30 4.60
C GLU A 51 -15.04 2.68 5.77
N GLU A 52 -14.58 1.44 5.62
CA GLU A 52 -13.80 0.73 6.65
C GLU A 52 -12.45 1.39 6.92
N LEU A 53 -11.77 1.91 5.87
CA LEU A 53 -10.55 2.69 6.04
C LEU A 53 -10.82 3.99 6.80
N LEU A 54 -11.88 4.72 6.46
CA LEU A 54 -12.26 5.98 7.12
C LEU A 54 -12.66 5.74 8.59
N ASN A 55 -13.48 4.74 8.87
CA ASN A 55 -13.88 4.38 10.23
C ASN A 55 -12.66 4.06 11.10
N SER A 56 -11.70 3.34 10.55
CA SER A 56 -10.46 3.00 11.25
C SER A 56 -9.56 4.22 11.48
N SER A 57 -9.61 5.22 10.62
CA SER A 57 -8.84 6.47 10.77
C SER A 57 -9.35 7.36 11.92
N GLN A 58 -10.63 7.21 12.28
CA GLN A 58 -11.32 8.00 13.30
C GLN A 58 -11.45 7.27 14.65
N SER A 59 -10.92 6.06 14.75
CA SER A 59 -11.04 5.25 15.98
C SER A 59 -10.40 5.95 17.17
N GLN A 60 -11.12 5.97 18.30
CA GLN A 60 -10.71 6.67 19.52
C GLN A 60 -9.34 6.22 20.03
N GLY A 61 -8.51 7.19 20.42
CA GLY A 61 -7.24 6.98 21.09
C GLY A 61 -5.97 7.12 20.23
N ASP A 62 -6.10 7.33 18.94
CA ASP A 62 -4.94 7.51 18.05
C ASP A 62 -4.92 8.95 17.52
N GLU A 63 -4.28 9.87 18.22
CA GLU A 63 -4.28 11.32 17.89
C GLU A 63 -3.49 11.68 16.62
N ASN A 64 -2.69 10.76 16.07
CA ASN A 64 -1.80 11.08 14.95
C ASN A 64 -1.82 10.02 13.85
N VAL A 65 -3.01 9.56 13.47
CA VAL A 65 -3.18 8.61 12.36
C VAL A 65 -2.88 9.33 11.04
N MET A 66 -1.80 8.92 10.38
CA MET A 66 -1.39 9.47 9.09
C MET A 66 -1.68 8.52 7.93
N ALA A 67 -1.86 7.23 8.20
CA ALA A 67 -2.25 6.24 7.20
C ALA A 67 -3.09 5.12 7.82
N VAL A 68 -3.92 4.53 6.99
CA VAL A 68 -4.67 3.31 7.31
C VAL A 68 -4.38 2.29 6.21
N THR A 69 -4.20 1.04 6.59
CA THR A 69 -3.98 -0.05 5.64
C THR A 69 -4.97 -1.17 5.90
N GLY A 70 -5.52 -1.73 4.83
CA GLY A 70 -6.43 -2.85 4.91
C GLY A 70 -5.77 -4.18 4.56
N ARG A 71 -6.61 -5.16 4.29
CA ARG A 71 -6.23 -6.55 3.99
C ARG A 71 -6.33 -6.83 2.49
N THR A 72 -5.26 -7.42 1.95
CA THR A 72 -5.27 -7.96 0.59
C THR A 72 -5.52 -9.46 0.63
N VAL A 73 -6.54 -9.91 -0.07
CA VAL A 73 -6.89 -11.33 -0.23
C VAL A 73 -6.53 -11.77 -1.64
N PHE A 74 -5.73 -12.79 -1.78
CA PHE A 74 -5.41 -13.36 -3.09
C PHE A 74 -6.48 -14.35 -3.54
N ALA A 75 -6.99 -14.17 -4.74
CA ALA A 75 -7.94 -15.10 -5.32
C ALA A 75 -7.32 -16.51 -5.40
N LYS A 76 -8.09 -17.52 -5.01
CA LYS A 76 -7.65 -18.91 -5.10
C LYS A 76 -7.58 -19.36 -6.57
N SER A 77 -6.52 -20.08 -6.92
CA SER A 77 -6.40 -20.79 -8.20
C SER A 77 -5.94 -22.22 -7.95
N SER A 78 -6.01 -23.08 -8.97
CA SER A 78 -5.49 -24.45 -8.89
C SER A 78 -3.96 -24.52 -8.94
N ASP A 79 -3.27 -23.43 -9.20
CA ASP A 79 -1.81 -23.34 -9.22
C ASP A 79 -1.24 -23.42 -7.80
N THR A 80 -0.28 -24.33 -7.57
CA THR A 80 0.32 -24.57 -6.26
C THR A 80 1.00 -23.32 -5.70
N VAL A 81 1.64 -22.50 -6.56
CA VAL A 81 2.29 -21.24 -6.14
C VAL A 81 1.25 -20.27 -5.61
N SER A 82 0.11 -20.17 -6.30
CA SER A 82 -1.02 -19.33 -5.89
C SER A 82 -1.59 -19.77 -4.53
N LEU A 83 -1.74 -21.07 -4.31
CA LEU A 83 -2.22 -21.62 -3.03
C LEU A 83 -1.24 -21.31 -1.88
N ILE A 84 0.05 -21.56 -2.08
CA ILE A 84 1.08 -21.25 -1.07
C ILE A 84 1.06 -19.74 -0.75
N ARG A 85 1.00 -18.90 -1.78
CA ARG A 85 0.99 -17.45 -1.62
C ARG A 85 -0.24 -16.95 -0.87
N SER A 86 -1.42 -17.49 -1.16
CA SER A 86 -2.65 -17.14 -0.46
C SER A 86 -2.58 -17.46 1.03
N VAL A 87 -2.05 -18.62 1.40
CA VAL A 87 -1.88 -19.03 2.81
C VAL A 87 -0.84 -18.17 3.53
N GLU A 88 0.30 -17.88 2.89
CA GLU A 88 1.33 -17.00 3.43
C GLU A 88 0.77 -15.61 3.76
N ILE A 89 0.09 -15.00 2.81
CA ILE A 89 -0.48 -13.66 2.97
C ILE A 89 -1.60 -13.65 4.02
N GLU A 90 -2.49 -14.63 4.01
CA GLU A 90 -3.55 -14.76 5.02
C GLU A 90 -2.96 -14.87 6.43
N SER A 91 -1.91 -15.66 6.60
CA SER A 91 -1.20 -15.81 7.88
C SER A 91 -0.62 -14.47 8.36
N LYS A 92 0.01 -13.70 7.48
CA LYS A 92 0.55 -12.37 7.80
C LYS A 92 -0.54 -11.40 8.27
N TYR A 93 -1.68 -11.36 7.60
CA TYR A 93 -2.77 -10.48 8.00
C TYR A 93 -3.47 -10.90 9.29
N ARG A 94 -3.56 -12.21 9.56
CA ARG A 94 -4.17 -12.74 10.78
C ARG A 94 -3.42 -12.31 12.03
N SER A 95 -2.10 -12.20 11.97
CA SER A 95 -1.24 -11.81 13.09
C SER A 95 -0.89 -10.33 13.13
N ARG A 96 -1.38 -9.54 12.15
CA ARG A 96 -1.02 -8.12 12.06
C ARG A 96 -1.62 -7.31 13.21
N PRO A 97 -0.80 -6.57 13.99
CA PRO A 97 -1.31 -5.73 15.06
C PRO A 97 -2.06 -4.51 14.48
N ARG A 98 -2.95 -3.93 15.31
CA ARG A 98 -3.72 -2.73 14.93
C ARG A 98 -2.81 -1.55 14.57
N ILE A 99 -1.78 -1.27 15.35
CA ILE A 99 -0.74 -0.30 14.97
C ILE A 99 0.35 -1.06 14.25
N THR A 100 0.55 -0.73 13.00
CA THR A 100 1.47 -1.42 12.10
C THR A 100 2.54 -0.48 11.56
N SER A 101 3.55 -1.01 10.89
CA SER A 101 4.64 -0.22 10.31
C SER A 101 4.61 -0.14 8.78
N LEU A 102 3.60 -0.73 8.15
CA LEU A 102 3.48 -0.76 6.70
C LEU A 102 2.04 -0.46 6.26
N ALA A 103 1.87 0.61 5.49
CA ALA A 103 0.69 0.84 4.67
C ALA A 103 0.92 0.21 3.29
N ASN A 104 0.31 -0.96 3.04
CA ASN A 104 0.57 -1.73 1.83
C ASN A 104 0.00 -1.06 0.56
N GLY A 105 0.71 -1.18 -0.54
CA GLY A 105 0.38 -0.51 -1.81
C GLY A 105 -1.05 -0.69 -2.30
N PRO A 106 -1.60 -1.91 -2.37
CA PRO A 106 -2.92 -2.13 -2.99
C PRO A 106 -4.12 -1.78 -2.12
N CYS A 107 -3.94 -1.61 -0.80
CA CYS A 107 -5.04 -1.43 0.15
C CYS A 107 -4.64 -0.47 1.26
N SER A 108 -4.52 0.80 0.94
CA SER A 108 -4.14 1.83 1.91
C SER A 108 -4.77 3.17 1.62
N MET A 109 -4.85 3.99 2.67
CA MET A 109 -5.32 5.36 2.63
C MET A 109 -4.38 6.22 3.47
N PHE A 110 -4.03 7.39 2.97
CA PHE A 110 -3.07 8.30 3.58
C PHE A 110 -3.71 9.67 3.80
N LYS A 111 -3.43 10.29 4.94
CA LYS A 111 -3.76 11.70 5.13
C LYS A 111 -2.92 12.52 4.16
N ARG A 112 -3.60 13.19 3.19
CA ARG A 112 -2.94 13.82 2.04
C ARG A 112 -1.86 14.82 2.45
N GLU A 113 -2.16 15.67 3.40
CA GLU A 113 -1.20 16.67 3.90
C GLU A 113 0.06 16.01 4.49
N CYS A 114 -0.13 14.99 5.33
CA CYS A 114 0.99 14.27 5.94
C CYS A 114 1.86 13.57 4.88
N LEU A 115 1.22 12.97 3.88
CA LEU A 115 1.93 12.31 2.78
C LEU A 115 2.74 13.32 1.95
N LEU A 116 2.19 14.49 1.66
CA LEU A 116 2.91 15.57 0.96
C LEU A 116 4.08 16.12 1.80
N ASN A 117 3.88 16.32 3.10
CA ASN A 117 4.89 16.86 4.01
C ASN A 117 6.13 15.95 4.14
N VAL A 118 5.97 14.63 4.00
CA VAL A 118 7.11 13.69 3.97
C VAL A 118 7.71 13.52 2.57
N GLY A 119 7.26 14.31 1.58
CA GLY A 119 7.75 14.30 0.21
C GLY A 119 7.05 13.30 -0.71
N GLY A 120 5.94 12.68 -0.28
CA GLY A 120 5.16 11.75 -1.10
C GLY A 120 5.94 10.51 -1.54
N PHE A 121 5.57 9.97 -2.70
CA PHE A 121 6.23 8.82 -3.31
C PHE A 121 7.47 9.26 -4.08
N ASN A 122 8.63 8.75 -3.66
CA ASN A 122 9.90 9.10 -4.30
C ASN A 122 10.07 8.30 -5.62
N PRO A 123 10.16 8.97 -6.79
CA PRO A 123 10.31 8.30 -8.09
C PRO A 123 11.57 7.43 -8.21
N GLU A 124 12.61 7.68 -7.43
CA GLU A 124 13.81 6.85 -7.39
C GLU A 124 13.56 5.45 -6.79
N TRP A 125 12.46 5.26 -6.07
CA TRP A 125 12.07 3.97 -5.50
C TRP A 125 11.14 3.25 -6.47
N TYR A 126 11.72 2.38 -7.28
CA TYR A 126 10.96 1.59 -8.24
C TYR A 126 10.11 0.50 -7.56
N HIS A 127 10.56 0.00 -6.40
CA HIS A 127 9.86 -0.98 -5.55
C HIS A 127 10.05 -0.63 -4.08
N ALA A 128 9.16 -1.13 -3.23
CA ALA A 128 9.05 -0.82 -1.80
C ALA A 128 8.84 0.69 -1.53
N GLU A 129 8.19 1.38 -2.44
CA GLU A 129 7.77 2.76 -2.25
C GLU A 129 6.77 2.91 -1.11
N ASP A 130 5.93 1.90 -0.88
CA ASP A 130 5.00 1.81 0.24
C ASP A 130 5.74 1.65 1.59
N MET A 131 6.79 0.84 1.63
CA MET A 131 7.68 0.75 2.79
C MET A 131 8.39 2.06 3.07
N GLU A 132 8.93 2.68 2.03
CA GLU A 132 9.68 3.94 2.14
C GLU A 132 8.79 5.06 2.69
N VAL A 133 7.61 5.23 2.13
CA VAL A 133 6.61 6.20 2.60
C VAL A 133 6.17 5.89 4.04
N SER A 134 5.90 4.63 4.35
CA SER A 134 5.51 4.22 5.70
C SER A 134 6.56 4.59 6.74
N LEU A 135 7.83 4.35 6.45
CA LEU A 135 8.94 4.72 7.34
C LEU A 135 9.07 6.22 7.54
N LYS A 136 8.87 7.02 6.48
CA LYS A 136 8.87 8.48 6.57
C LYS A 136 7.73 9.01 7.44
N LEU A 137 6.51 8.49 7.27
CA LEU A 137 5.37 8.86 8.09
C LEU A 137 5.60 8.52 9.56
N ILE A 138 6.13 7.35 9.85
CA ILE A 138 6.47 6.95 11.22
C ILE A 138 7.59 7.80 11.80
N ALA A 139 8.60 8.14 11.01
CA ALA A 139 9.72 9.00 11.44
C ALA A 139 9.25 10.44 11.75
N SER A 140 8.21 10.92 11.09
CA SER A 140 7.56 12.21 11.39
C SER A 140 6.61 12.16 12.59
N GLY A 141 6.53 11.04 13.31
CA GLY A 141 5.69 10.85 14.48
C GLY A 141 4.29 10.30 14.20
N GLY A 142 4.01 9.91 12.95
CA GLY A 142 2.72 9.37 12.53
C GLY A 142 2.48 7.93 12.94
N ILE A 143 1.20 7.58 12.99
CA ILE A 143 0.70 6.22 13.25
C ILE A 143 0.07 5.66 11.98
N ILE A 144 0.34 4.38 11.70
CA ILE A 144 -0.32 3.61 10.66
C ILE A 144 -1.24 2.60 11.34
N VAL A 145 -2.52 2.65 11.02
CA VAL A 145 -3.54 1.76 11.58
C VAL A 145 -3.88 0.65 10.61
N TYR A 146 -4.00 -0.58 11.10
CA TYR A 146 -4.49 -1.72 10.33
C TYR A 146 -5.99 -1.89 10.54
N SER A 147 -6.74 -1.90 9.43
CA SER A 147 -8.18 -2.15 9.34
C SER A 147 -8.42 -3.53 8.71
N PRO A 148 -8.74 -4.58 9.48
CA PRO A 148 -8.93 -5.93 8.94
C PRO A 148 -10.16 -6.06 8.05
N ASP A 149 -11.14 -5.16 8.20
CA ASP A 149 -12.41 -5.19 7.48
C ASP A 149 -12.36 -4.40 6.16
N ALA A 150 -11.36 -3.55 5.97
CA ALA A 150 -11.07 -2.94 4.69
C ALA A 150 -10.35 -3.94 3.79
N VAL A 151 -11.08 -4.53 2.83
CA VAL A 151 -10.59 -5.66 2.04
C VAL A 151 -10.50 -5.32 0.56
N VAL A 152 -9.42 -5.77 -0.07
CA VAL A 152 -9.28 -5.81 -1.52
C VAL A 152 -8.91 -7.22 -1.99
N ASN A 153 -9.47 -7.64 -3.13
CA ASN A 153 -9.23 -8.94 -3.73
C ASN A 153 -8.22 -8.80 -4.88
N HIS A 154 -7.06 -9.43 -4.74
CA HIS A 154 -6.00 -9.42 -5.74
C HIS A 154 -6.12 -10.63 -6.66
N VAL A 155 -5.79 -10.47 -7.95
CA VAL A 155 -5.69 -11.59 -8.88
C VAL A 155 -4.66 -12.62 -8.38
N PRO A 156 -4.82 -13.93 -8.69
CA PRO A 156 -3.90 -14.96 -8.23
C PRO A 156 -2.50 -14.76 -8.83
N GLU A 157 -1.47 -14.96 -8.03
CA GLU A 157 -0.09 -15.08 -8.54
C GLU A 157 0.14 -16.51 -9.05
N THR A 158 0.38 -16.67 -10.33
CA THR A 158 0.57 -17.98 -10.97
C THR A 158 1.96 -18.08 -11.61
N GLY A 159 2.49 -19.31 -11.64
CA GLY A 159 3.75 -19.66 -12.31
C GLY A 159 5.00 -19.36 -11.48
N ILE A 160 5.80 -20.41 -11.26
CA ILE A 160 7.00 -20.38 -10.41
C ILE A 160 8.04 -19.36 -10.88
N GLY A 161 8.24 -19.21 -12.17
CA GLY A 161 9.22 -18.25 -12.72
C GLY A 161 8.87 -16.79 -12.39
N ARG A 162 7.59 -16.42 -12.54
CA ARG A 162 7.09 -15.09 -12.17
C ARG A 162 7.19 -14.86 -10.67
N PHE A 163 6.80 -15.84 -9.87
CA PHE A 163 6.92 -15.79 -8.42
C PHE A 163 8.37 -15.53 -7.96
N LEU A 164 9.34 -16.32 -8.45
CA LEU A 164 10.75 -16.16 -8.09
C LEU A 164 11.32 -14.81 -8.53
N SER A 165 10.97 -14.35 -9.72
CA SER A 165 11.37 -13.03 -10.22
C SER A 165 10.84 -11.91 -9.31
N LYS A 166 9.56 -11.98 -8.90
CA LYS A 166 8.95 -11.02 -7.99
C LYS A 166 9.61 -11.05 -6.61
N ARG A 167 9.87 -12.24 -6.04
CA ARG A 167 10.59 -12.36 -4.74
C ARG A 167 12.01 -11.82 -4.79
N SER A 168 12.75 -12.08 -5.87
CA SER A 168 14.09 -11.52 -6.07
C SER A 168 14.09 -9.99 -6.10
N ARG A 169 13.11 -9.41 -6.78
CA ARG A 169 12.90 -7.97 -6.84
C ARG A 169 12.58 -7.38 -5.47
N ASP A 170 11.63 -7.99 -4.74
CA ASP A 170 11.23 -7.55 -3.42
C ASP A 170 12.41 -7.66 -2.42
N ALA A 171 13.21 -8.71 -2.51
CA ALA A 171 14.41 -8.86 -1.69
C ALA A 171 15.44 -7.73 -1.93
N ARG A 172 15.67 -7.33 -3.19
CA ARG A 172 16.54 -6.20 -3.52
C ARG A 172 16.02 -4.88 -2.93
N ALA A 173 14.71 -4.66 -3.04
CA ALA A 173 14.05 -3.50 -2.47
C ALA A 173 14.19 -3.47 -0.94
N HIS A 174 14.00 -4.63 -0.29
CA HIS A 174 14.19 -4.76 1.16
C HIS A 174 15.64 -4.47 1.59
N VAL A 175 16.64 -4.97 0.88
CA VAL A 175 18.04 -4.62 1.11
C VAL A 175 18.28 -3.12 0.99
N ARG A 176 17.66 -2.46 0.01
CA ARG A 176 17.73 -1.00 -0.13
C ARG A 176 17.12 -0.28 1.07
N ILE A 177 15.98 -0.71 1.57
CA ILE A 177 15.36 -0.18 2.80
C ILE A 177 16.32 -0.32 3.98
N VAL A 178 16.87 -1.51 4.18
CA VAL A 178 17.80 -1.78 5.31
C VAL A 178 19.04 -0.88 5.27
N ARG A 179 19.55 -0.58 4.07
CA ARG A 179 20.71 0.29 3.90
C ARG A 179 20.41 1.77 4.13
N ASN A 180 19.23 2.23 3.77
CA ASN A 180 18.90 3.66 3.81
C ASN A 180 18.20 4.08 5.11
N TYR A 181 17.62 3.14 5.86
CA TYR A 181 16.90 3.43 7.09
C TYR A 181 17.55 2.70 8.28
N PRO A 182 17.88 3.41 9.39
CA PRO A 182 18.47 2.81 10.56
C PRO A 182 17.55 1.81 11.24
N SER A 183 18.13 0.79 11.89
CA SER A 183 17.37 -0.29 12.55
C SER A 183 16.35 0.21 13.56
N LYS A 184 16.64 1.31 14.28
CA LYS A 184 15.70 1.94 15.23
C LYS A 184 14.38 2.37 14.58
N ASN A 185 14.38 2.75 13.31
CA ASN A 185 13.20 3.19 12.57
C ASN A 185 12.40 2.01 11.98
N ARG A 186 13.02 0.81 11.95
CA ARG A 186 12.43 -0.40 11.36
C ARG A 186 11.88 -1.37 12.41
N LYS A 187 12.32 -1.27 13.68
CA LYS A 187 11.85 -2.12 14.79
C LYS A 187 10.46 -1.70 15.23
N ARG A 188 9.45 -2.05 14.45
CA ARG A 188 8.05 -1.85 14.79
C ARG A 188 7.23 -3.07 14.35
N PRO A 189 6.15 -3.40 15.08
CA PRO A 189 5.26 -4.50 14.67
C PRO A 189 4.74 -4.31 13.25
N GLY A 190 4.70 -5.40 12.46
CA GLY A 190 4.16 -5.40 11.10
C GLY A 190 5.13 -4.96 10.00
N PHE A 191 6.42 -4.77 10.31
CA PHE A 191 7.43 -4.46 9.30
C PHE A 191 8.02 -5.71 8.62
N ASP A 192 7.85 -6.88 9.17
CA ASP A 192 8.43 -8.16 8.73
C ASP A 192 7.73 -8.73 7.47
#